data_0ac80bdcb14b73b69b8c0045070f81a3
#
_entry.id   0ac80bdcb14b73b69b8c0045070f81a3
#
_cell.length_a   1.000
_cell.length_b   1.000
_cell.length_c   1.000
_cell.angle_alpha   90.00
_cell.angle_beta   90.00
_cell.angle_gamma   90.00
#
_symmetry.space_group_name_H-M   'P 1'
#
loop_
_entity.id
_entity.type
_entity.pdbx_description
1 polymer ?
#
loop_
_entity_poly.entity_id
_entity_poly.type
_entity_poly.pdbx_seq_one_letter_code
_entity_poly.pdbx_strand_id
1 'polypeptide(L)'
;LPAFIDYLCLGYEFAAHHKLLMTELMGVESGNTPRLMVLMPPGSAKSTYASVLFPPWFMGRNTQMSVLGVSNTTDLAERFSRRVRNLVATQAYSNVFVGNGLSEDSSAAGNWETRLGGEFFAAGMGGAIAGRRADLGLIDDPIKTRQEADSERVRQTQWDWYVNDFLTRLKPGGR
;
A
#
# COMPACT_ATOMS: atom_id res chain seq x y z
N LEU A 1 -12.91 -4.29 5.95
CA LEU A 1 -11.51 -4.66 6.13
C LEU A 1 -11.33 -5.61 7.32
N PRO A 2 -11.90 -5.37 8.55
CA PRO A 2 -11.74 -6.31 9.67
C PRO A 2 -12.18 -7.74 9.34
N ALA A 3 -13.38 -7.95 8.83
CA ALA A 3 -13.89 -9.28 8.48
C ALA A 3 -13.04 -10.00 7.42
N PHE A 4 -12.42 -9.26 6.49
CA PHE A 4 -11.47 -9.83 5.53
C PHE A 4 -10.21 -10.35 6.24
N ILE A 5 -9.67 -9.59 7.19
CA ILE A 5 -8.48 -10.00 7.95
C ILE A 5 -8.76 -11.21 8.82
N ASP A 6 -9.93 -11.24 9.49
CA ASP A 6 -10.39 -12.39 10.27
C ASP A 6 -10.52 -13.64 9.40
N TYR A 7 -11.13 -13.50 8.23
CA TYR A 7 -11.31 -14.61 7.29
C TYR A 7 -9.98 -15.19 6.79
N LEU A 8 -8.95 -14.35 6.63
CA LEU A 8 -7.61 -14.84 6.27
C LEU A 8 -6.95 -15.69 7.37
N CYS A 9 -7.58 -15.83 8.54
CA CYS A 9 -7.11 -16.64 9.68
C CYS A 9 -5.65 -16.35 10.08
N LEU A 10 -5.24 -15.09 10.04
CA LEU A 10 -3.86 -14.69 10.32
C LEU A 10 -3.54 -14.58 11.83
N GLY A 11 -4.53 -14.87 12.71
CA GLY A 11 -4.37 -14.84 14.16
C GLY A 11 -4.14 -13.45 14.75
N TYR A 12 -4.53 -12.38 14.05
CA TYR A 12 -4.39 -11.02 14.57
C TYR A 12 -5.53 -10.65 15.51
N GLU A 13 -5.16 -10.22 16.71
CA GLU A 13 -6.10 -9.55 17.64
C GLU A 13 -6.13 -8.05 17.35
N PHE A 14 -7.35 -7.48 17.31
CA PHE A 14 -7.53 -6.06 17.01
C PHE A 14 -7.60 -5.22 18.28
N ALA A 15 -6.51 -4.59 18.66
CA ALA A 15 -6.52 -3.53 19.67
C ALA A 15 -7.31 -2.29 19.16
N ALA A 16 -7.68 -1.40 20.07
CA ALA A 16 -8.48 -0.21 19.75
C ALA A 16 -7.86 0.65 18.65
N HIS A 17 -6.54 0.86 18.68
CA HIS A 17 -5.83 1.63 17.67
C HIS A 17 -5.82 0.94 16.29
N HIS A 18 -5.82 -0.40 16.22
CA HIS A 18 -5.96 -1.12 14.95
C HIS A 18 -7.37 -0.94 14.37
N LYS A 19 -8.41 -0.98 15.21
CA LYS A 19 -9.80 -0.75 14.77
C LYS A 19 -9.97 0.66 14.21
N LEU A 20 -9.41 1.67 14.88
CA LEU A 20 -9.42 3.04 14.39
C LEU A 20 -8.70 3.15 13.04
N LEU A 21 -7.48 2.62 12.95
CA LEU A 21 -6.71 2.63 11.68
C LEU A 21 -7.50 1.97 10.54
N MET A 22 -8.10 0.81 10.77
CA MET A 22 -8.91 0.12 9.76
C MET A 22 -10.13 0.93 9.35
N THR A 23 -10.77 1.66 10.26
CA THR A 23 -11.89 2.55 9.94
C THR A 23 -11.44 3.68 9.01
N GLU A 24 -10.31 4.32 9.31
CA GLU A 24 -9.76 5.37 8.45
C GLU A 24 -9.33 4.84 7.07
N LEU A 25 -8.73 3.65 7.01
CA LEU A 25 -8.38 2.99 5.74
C LEU A 25 -9.62 2.64 4.90
N MET A 26 -10.72 2.24 5.53
CA MET A 26 -12.00 2.05 4.83
C MET A 26 -12.55 3.39 4.32
N GLY A 27 -12.34 4.48 5.06
CA GLY A 27 -12.63 5.85 4.60
C GLY A 27 -11.81 6.23 3.35
N VAL A 28 -10.54 5.83 3.30
CA VAL A 28 -9.71 5.99 2.09
C VAL A 28 -10.29 5.19 0.93
N GLU A 29 -10.65 3.93 1.12
CA GLU A 29 -11.23 3.09 0.06
C GLU A 29 -12.54 3.64 -0.50
N SER A 30 -13.42 4.16 0.36
CA SER A 30 -14.69 4.75 -0.06
C SER A 30 -14.54 6.15 -0.68
N GLY A 31 -13.37 6.79 -0.58
CA GLY A 31 -13.11 8.16 -1.03
C GLY A 31 -13.53 9.25 -0.04
N ASN A 32 -14.08 8.89 1.12
CA ASN A 32 -14.45 9.85 2.17
C ASN A 32 -13.20 10.50 2.82
N THR A 33 -12.08 9.78 2.82
CA THR A 33 -10.78 10.25 3.32
C THR A 33 -9.77 10.25 2.17
N PRO A 34 -9.72 11.31 1.35
CA PRO A 34 -8.88 11.32 0.13
C PRO A 34 -7.37 11.37 0.43
N ARG A 35 -6.99 11.80 1.63
CA ARG A 35 -5.59 11.82 2.11
C ARG A 35 -5.57 11.44 3.58
N LEU A 36 -4.76 10.46 3.92
CA LEU A 36 -4.61 9.97 5.29
C LEU A 36 -3.13 9.95 5.70
N MET A 37 -2.83 10.59 6.81
CA MET A 37 -1.52 10.48 7.45
C MET A 37 -1.67 9.67 8.74
N VAL A 38 -0.86 8.61 8.88
CA VAL A 38 -0.90 7.70 10.03
C VAL A 38 0.38 7.84 10.85
N LEU A 39 0.25 8.38 12.04
CA LEU A 39 1.34 8.52 13.00
C LEU A 39 1.09 7.56 14.17
N MET A 40 1.92 6.54 14.28
CA MET A 40 1.82 5.52 15.32
C MET A 40 3.22 5.13 15.81
N PRO A 41 3.38 4.75 17.09
CA PRO A 41 4.67 4.35 17.63
C PRO A 41 5.20 3.07 16.96
N PRO A 42 6.52 2.84 17.01
CA PRO A 42 7.11 1.57 16.58
C PRO A 42 6.47 0.38 17.29
N GLY A 43 6.32 -0.74 16.58
CA GLY A 43 5.70 -1.95 17.14
C GLY A 43 4.16 -1.94 17.15
N SER A 44 3.49 -0.85 16.74
CA SER A 44 2.03 -0.75 16.66
C SER A 44 1.39 -1.47 15.47
N ALA A 45 2.16 -2.23 14.71
CA ALA A 45 1.73 -2.94 13.50
C ALA A 45 1.16 -2.03 12.37
N LYS A 46 1.46 -0.71 12.37
CA LYS A 46 1.04 0.25 11.33
C LYS A 46 1.23 -0.31 9.92
N SER A 47 2.46 -0.68 9.56
CA SER A 47 2.80 -1.19 8.22
C SER A 47 2.10 -2.52 7.90
N THR A 48 1.85 -3.35 8.92
CA THR A 48 1.10 -4.60 8.71
C THR A 48 -0.32 -4.30 8.24
N TYR A 49 -1.03 -3.38 8.89
CA TYR A 49 -2.40 -3.05 8.52
C TYR A 49 -2.47 -2.16 7.28
N ALA A 50 -1.67 -1.10 7.19
CA ALA A 50 -1.76 -0.11 6.12
C ALA A 50 -1.06 -0.55 4.83
N SER A 51 0.12 -1.20 4.94
CA SER A 51 0.96 -1.48 3.75
C SER A 51 0.91 -2.94 3.30
N VAL A 52 0.35 -3.86 4.11
CA VAL A 52 0.27 -5.29 3.76
C VAL A 52 -1.17 -5.80 3.68
N LEU A 53 -2.04 -5.48 4.64
CA LEU A 53 -3.40 -6.04 4.70
C LEU A 53 -4.45 -5.18 3.98
N PHE A 54 -4.26 -3.87 3.96
CA PHE A 54 -5.17 -2.95 3.28
C PHE A 54 -5.09 -3.05 1.74
N PRO A 55 -3.90 -3.06 1.09
CA PRO A 55 -3.81 -3.09 -0.35
C PRO A 55 -4.51 -4.29 -1.02
N PRO A 56 -4.38 -5.55 -0.57
CA PRO A 56 -5.10 -6.66 -1.19
C PRO A 56 -6.61 -6.51 -1.03
N TRP A 57 -7.10 -6.02 0.10
CA TRP A 57 -8.52 -5.75 0.30
C TRP A 57 -9.02 -4.64 -0.63
N PHE A 58 -8.25 -3.54 -0.77
CA PHE A 58 -8.54 -2.45 -1.69
C PHE A 58 -8.63 -2.96 -3.15
N MET A 59 -7.64 -3.73 -3.60
CA MET A 59 -7.59 -4.31 -4.96
C MET A 59 -8.68 -5.35 -5.21
N GLY A 60 -9.11 -6.06 -4.18
CA GLY A 60 -10.22 -7.01 -4.29
C GLY A 60 -11.57 -6.32 -4.50
N ARG A 61 -11.77 -5.17 -3.87
CA ARG A 61 -12.98 -4.36 -4.01
C ARG A 61 -12.98 -3.49 -5.27
N ASN A 62 -11.80 -3.14 -5.76
CA ASN A 62 -11.58 -2.20 -6.87
C ASN A 62 -10.67 -2.88 -7.90
N THR A 63 -11.21 -3.84 -8.62
CA THR A 63 -10.47 -4.87 -9.36
C THR A 63 -9.57 -4.37 -10.48
N GLN A 64 -9.80 -3.16 -11.01
CA GLN A 64 -8.99 -2.55 -12.08
C GLN A 64 -8.15 -1.37 -11.60
N MET A 65 -8.11 -1.14 -10.29
CA MET A 65 -7.34 -0.02 -9.73
C MET A 65 -5.88 -0.41 -9.49
N SER A 66 -5.01 0.58 -9.66
CA SER A 66 -3.57 0.44 -9.50
C SER A 66 -3.12 1.00 -8.15
N VAL A 67 -2.18 0.30 -7.51
CA VAL A 67 -1.56 0.68 -6.25
C VAL A 67 -0.07 1.00 -6.48
N LEU A 68 0.37 2.16 -6.00
CA LEU A 68 1.78 2.55 -5.93
C LEU A 68 2.24 2.51 -4.47
N GLY A 69 3.06 1.53 -4.11
CA GLY A 69 3.64 1.36 -2.78
C GLY A 69 5.07 1.89 -2.73
N VAL A 70 5.34 2.84 -1.84
CA VAL A 70 6.64 3.48 -1.69
C VAL A 70 7.16 3.30 -0.27
N SER A 71 8.46 3.07 -0.12
CA SER A 71 9.19 3.08 1.14
C SER A 71 10.53 3.79 0.98
N ASN A 72 11.31 3.96 2.06
CA ASN A 72 12.61 4.62 1.96
C ASN A 72 13.59 3.97 0.99
N THR A 73 13.50 2.66 0.78
CA THR A 73 14.29 1.90 -0.20
C THR A 73 13.40 1.02 -1.08
N THR A 74 13.86 0.73 -2.29
CA THR A 74 13.19 -0.21 -3.19
C THR A 74 13.06 -1.59 -2.57
N ASP A 75 14.09 -2.09 -1.90
CA ASP A 75 14.08 -3.40 -1.24
C ASP A 75 12.98 -3.50 -0.17
N LEU A 76 12.76 -2.43 0.62
CA LEU A 76 11.71 -2.41 1.63
C LEU A 76 10.32 -2.36 0.96
N ALA A 77 10.14 -1.53 -0.06
CA ALA A 77 8.90 -1.45 -0.83
C ALA A 77 8.56 -2.80 -1.48
N GLU A 78 9.54 -3.47 -2.10
CA GLU A 78 9.38 -4.81 -2.67
C GLU A 78 9.10 -5.89 -1.61
N ARG A 79 9.64 -5.76 -0.41
CA ARG A 79 9.34 -6.66 0.70
C ARG A 79 7.86 -6.57 1.08
N PHE A 80 7.28 -5.37 1.15
CA PHE A 80 5.85 -5.20 1.38
C PHE A 80 5.04 -5.72 0.19
N SER A 81 5.44 -5.37 -1.03
CA SER A 81 4.81 -5.85 -2.26
C SER A 81 4.73 -7.38 -2.31
N ARG A 82 5.81 -8.09 -2.00
CA ARG A 82 5.82 -9.58 -1.93
C ARG A 82 4.81 -10.12 -0.92
N ARG A 83 4.66 -9.47 0.24
CA ARG A 83 3.66 -9.89 1.24
C ARG A 83 2.25 -9.69 0.73
N VAL A 84 1.96 -8.54 0.10
CA VAL A 84 0.65 -8.25 -0.54
C VAL A 84 0.37 -9.28 -1.63
N ARG A 85 1.32 -9.49 -2.54
CA ARG A 85 1.21 -10.46 -3.64
C ARG A 85 0.94 -11.87 -3.14
N ASN A 86 1.64 -12.31 -2.11
CA ASN A 86 1.45 -13.64 -1.54
C ASN A 86 0.05 -13.80 -0.93
N LEU A 87 -0.53 -12.76 -0.34
CA LEU A 87 -1.93 -12.78 0.12
C LEU A 87 -2.91 -12.88 -1.04
N VAL A 88 -2.68 -12.10 -2.11
CA VAL A 88 -3.52 -12.13 -3.33
C VAL A 88 -3.44 -13.49 -4.03
N ALA A 89 -2.33 -14.21 -3.92
CA ALA A 89 -2.15 -15.53 -4.50
C ALA A 89 -2.86 -16.65 -3.70
N THR A 90 -3.41 -16.38 -2.51
CA THR A 90 -4.05 -17.41 -1.69
C THR A 90 -5.44 -17.80 -2.19
N GLN A 91 -5.84 -19.05 -1.98
CA GLN A 91 -7.20 -19.49 -2.22
C GLN A 91 -8.20 -18.72 -1.35
N ALA A 92 -7.84 -18.37 -0.12
CA ALA A 92 -8.68 -17.57 0.77
C ALA A 92 -9.02 -16.19 0.16
N TYR A 93 -8.07 -15.53 -0.49
CA TYR A 93 -8.31 -14.28 -1.21
C TYR A 93 -9.33 -14.49 -2.36
N SER A 94 -9.11 -15.48 -3.21
CA SER A 94 -9.98 -15.78 -4.35
C SER A 94 -11.40 -16.23 -3.92
N ASN A 95 -11.54 -16.81 -2.74
CA ASN A 95 -12.86 -17.16 -2.18
C ASN A 95 -13.65 -15.89 -1.77
N VAL A 96 -12.97 -14.86 -1.30
CA VAL A 96 -13.61 -13.56 -0.94
C VAL A 96 -13.88 -12.72 -2.19
N PHE A 97 -12.91 -12.66 -3.10
CA PHE A 97 -12.97 -11.86 -4.31
C PHE A 97 -13.01 -12.80 -5.53
N VAL A 98 -14.19 -13.37 -5.76
CA VAL A 98 -14.42 -14.40 -6.78
C VAL A 98 -13.95 -13.93 -8.17
N GLY A 99 -13.17 -14.78 -8.84
CA GLY A 99 -12.57 -14.47 -10.13
C GLY A 99 -11.31 -13.61 -10.08
N ASN A 100 -10.98 -13.02 -8.92
CA ASN A 100 -9.75 -12.27 -8.72
C ASN A 100 -8.68 -13.13 -8.01
N GLY A 101 -7.42 -12.74 -8.22
CA GLY A 101 -6.25 -13.42 -7.70
C GLY A 101 -5.02 -12.93 -8.41
N LEU A 102 -3.87 -13.53 -8.15
CA LEU A 102 -2.64 -13.18 -8.86
C LEU A 102 -2.71 -13.64 -10.32
N SER A 103 -2.29 -12.77 -11.27
CA SER A 103 -2.13 -13.14 -12.68
C SER A 103 -0.97 -14.13 -12.84
N GLU A 104 -1.13 -15.13 -13.71
CA GLU A 104 -0.12 -16.16 -13.96
C GLU A 104 1.13 -15.60 -14.63
N ASP A 105 0.97 -14.56 -15.47
CA ASP A 105 2.04 -13.95 -16.24
C ASP A 105 2.79 -12.84 -15.50
N SER A 106 2.37 -12.50 -14.26
CA SER A 106 2.86 -11.33 -13.54
C SER A 106 3.21 -11.64 -12.09
N SER A 107 4.46 -12.05 -11.85
CA SER A 107 4.91 -12.54 -10.53
C SER A 107 6.14 -11.82 -9.96
N ALA A 108 6.63 -10.74 -10.57
CA ALA A 108 7.79 -10.00 -10.10
C ALA A 108 7.53 -9.37 -8.70
N ALA A 109 8.59 -9.17 -7.91
CA ALA A 109 8.46 -8.64 -6.55
C ALA A 109 8.00 -7.18 -6.51
N GLY A 110 8.47 -6.38 -7.47
CA GLY A 110 8.23 -4.94 -7.51
C GLY A 110 7.08 -4.52 -8.44
N ASN A 111 6.61 -5.41 -9.31
CA ASN A 111 5.52 -5.10 -10.25
C ASN A 111 4.74 -6.37 -10.57
N TRP A 112 3.47 -6.40 -10.28
CA TRP A 112 2.59 -7.54 -10.54
C TRP A 112 1.14 -7.10 -10.72
N GLU A 113 0.35 -7.99 -11.30
CA GLU A 113 -1.03 -7.75 -11.67
C GLU A 113 -1.97 -8.80 -11.10
N THR A 114 -3.22 -8.42 -10.92
CA THR A 114 -4.31 -9.36 -10.62
C THR A 114 -4.98 -9.83 -11.92
N ARG A 115 -5.69 -10.96 -11.86
CA ARG A 115 -6.43 -11.51 -13.01
C ARG A 115 -7.47 -10.55 -13.60
N LEU A 116 -7.99 -9.64 -12.80
CA LEU A 116 -9.00 -8.66 -13.24
C LEU A 116 -8.41 -7.29 -13.60
N GLY A 117 -7.07 -7.18 -13.74
CA GLY A 117 -6.38 -5.99 -14.25
C GLY A 117 -6.01 -4.94 -13.21
N GLY A 118 -6.07 -5.28 -11.92
CA GLY A 118 -5.47 -4.44 -10.88
C GLY A 118 -3.95 -4.58 -10.88
N GLU A 119 -3.23 -3.47 -10.70
CA GLU A 119 -1.76 -3.45 -10.69
C GLU A 119 -1.21 -3.05 -9.32
N PHE A 120 -0.07 -3.61 -8.95
CA PHE A 120 0.73 -3.14 -7.82
C PHE A 120 2.15 -2.85 -8.27
N PHE A 121 2.62 -1.63 -8.01
CA PHE A 121 3.97 -1.22 -8.29
C PHE A 121 4.67 -0.73 -7.01
N ALA A 122 5.88 -1.25 -6.74
CA ALA A 122 6.71 -0.89 -5.60
C ALA A 122 7.91 -0.05 -6.04
N ALA A 123 8.21 1.02 -5.30
CA ALA A 123 9.35 1.89 -5.55
C ALA A 123 10.00 2.37 -4.24
N GLY A 124 11.29 2.67 -4.30
CA GLY A 124 11.97 3.44 -3.25
C GLY A 124 11.68 4.93 -3.37
N MET A 125 11.75 5.65 -2.26
CA MET A 125 11.69 7.11 -2.23
C MET A 125 12.76 7.71 -3.15
N GLY A 126 12.39 8.67 -3.98
CA GLY A 126 13.27 9.21 -5.03
C GLY A 126 13.48 8.29 -6.25
N GLY A 127 12.89 7.09 -6.24
CA GLY A 127 12.97 6.15 -7.35
C GLY A 127 12.18 6.58 -8.58
N ALA A 128 12.49 5.96 -9.73
CA ALA A 128 11.82 6.24 -10.99
C ALA A 128 10.39 5.65 -10.99
N ILE A 129 9.39 6.52 -10.91
CA ILE A 129 7.96 6.20 -11.02
C ILE A 129 7.33 6.81 -12.27
N ALA A 130 8.15 7.35 -13.17
CA ALA A 130 7.69 7.91 -14.43
C ALA A 130 6.92 6.87 -15.26
N GLY A 131 5.84 7.33 -15.91
CA GLY A 131 4.95 6.43 -16.67
C GLY A 131 3.98 5.59 -15.85
N ARG A 132 4.07 5.58 -14.53
CA ARG A 132 3.11 4.89 -13.67
C ARG A 132 1.97 5.82 -13.26
N ARG A 133 0.76 5.27 -13.17
CA ARG A 133 -0.44 5.99 -12.67
C ARG A 133 -1.11 5.11 -11.63
N ALA A 134 -1.53 5.71 -10.53
CA ALA A 134 -2.11 4.97 -9.42
C ALA A 134 -3.45 5.56 -8.94
N ASP A 135 -4.35 4.68 -8.53
CA ASP A 135 -5.59 5.01 -7.86
C ASP A 135 -5.40 5.11 -6.34
N LEU A 136 -4.44 4.32 -5.81
CA LEU A 136 -4.00 4.35 -4.42
C LEU A 136 -2.49 4.54 -4.36
N GLY A 137 -2.03 5.60 -3.71
CA GLY A 137 -0.63 5.83 -3.38
C GLY A 137 -0.38 5.58 -1.89
N LEU A 138 0.59 4.73 -1.58
CA LEU A 138 1.01 4.42 -0.20
C LEU A 138 2.47 4.81 -0.02
N ILE A 139 2.77 5.56 1.03
CA ILE A 139 4.14 5.85 1.46
C ILE A 139 4.31 5.35 2.89
N ASP A 140 5.19 4.37 3.09
CA ASP A 140 5.48 3.80 4.40
C ASP A 140 6.95 3.99 4.77
N ASP A 141 7.18 4.62 5.93
CA ASP A 141 8.50 4.93 6.47
C ASP A 141 9.45 5.57 5.43
N PRO A 142 9.12 6.79 4.92
CA PRO A 142 9.89 7.45 3.86
C PRO A 142 11.29 7.87 4.31
N ILE A 143 11.51 8.07 5.60
CA ILE A 143 12.76 8.49 6.22
C ILE A 143 13.37 7.31 6.98
N LYS A 144 14.63 7.00 6.70
CA LYS A 144 15.30 5.81 7.23
C LYS A 144 15.83 6.00 8.65
N THR A 145 16.43 7.14 8.94
CA THR A 145 17.13 7.39 10.19
C THR A 145 16.74 8.74 10.81
N ARG A 146 17.00 8.89 12.13
CA ARG A 146 16.81 10.17 12.80
C ARG A 146 17.71 11.26 12.19
N GLN A 147 18.94 10.92 11.83
CA GLN A 147 19.86 11.85 11.19
C GLN A 147 19.30 12.40 9.86
N GLU A 148 18.66 11.54 9.05
CA GLU A 148 17.94 11.97 7.84
C GLU A 148 16.75 12.86 8.19
N ALA A 149 15.97 12.49 9.22
CA ALA A 149 14.83 13.28 9.68
C ALA A 149 15.24 14.69 10.18
N ASP A 150 16.39 14.81 10.82
CA ASP A 150 16.92 16.09 11.32
C ASP A 150 17.56 16.93 10.20
N SER A 151 17.88 16.34 9.04
CA SER A 151 18.47 17.03 7.89
C SER A 151 17.41 17.79 7.08
N GLU A 152 17.49 19.13 7.08
CA GLU A 152 16.61 19.98 6.27
C GLU A 152 16.69 19.63 4.76
N ARG A 153 17.92 19.41 4.27
CA ARG A 153 18.16 19.05 2.86
C ARG A 153 17.44 17.74 2.49
N VAL A 154 17.49 16.72 3.34
CA VAL A 154 16.83 15.43 3.07
C VAL A 154 15.32 15.62 3.06
N ARG A 155 14.77 16.32 4.06
CA ARG A 155 13.34 16.62 4.12
C ARG A 155 12.86 17.38 2.88
N GLN A 156 13.61 18.40 2.45
CA GLN A 156 13.26 19.18 1.25
C GLN A 156 13.29 18.31 -0.01
N THR A 157 14.34 17.51 -0.20
CA THR A 157 14.43 16.61 -1.35
C THR A 157 13.26 15.62 -1.40
N GLN A 158 12.87 15.05 -0.26
CA GLN A 158 11.74 14.13 -0.19
C GLN A 158 10.41 14.84 -0.43
N TRP A 159 10.26 16.06 0.09
CA TRP A 159 9.07 16.87 -0.16
C TRP A 159 8.93 17.24 -1.63
N ASP A 160 10.02 17.65 -2.27
CA ASP A 160 10.04 18.00 -3.69
C ASP A 160 9.66 16.78 -4.54
N TRP A 161 10.21 15.61 -4.23
CA TRP A 161 9.82 14.36 -4.92
C TRP A 161 8.35 14.00 -4.66
N TYR A 162 7.87 14.15 -3.43
CA TYR A 162 6.47 13.89 -3.11
C TYR A 162 5.52 14.77 -3.94
N VAL A 163 5.80 16.07 -4.02
CA VAL A 163 4.94 17.03 -4.71
C VAL A 163 5.06 16.90 -6.24
N ASN A 164 6.29 16.80 -6.75
CA ASN A 164 6.54 16.89 -8.19
C ASN A 164 6.44 15.55 -8.91
N ASP A 165 6.77 14.45 -8.22
CA ASP A 165 6.76 13.11 -8.80
C ASP A 165 5.57 12.28 -8.31
N PHE A 166 5.47 12.02 -7.00
CA PHE A 166 4.49 11.08 -6.47
C PHE A 166 3.04 11.56 -6.65
N LEU A 167 2.70 12.77 -6.23
CA LEU A 167 1.32 13.29 -6.35
C LEU A 167 0.86 13.36 -7.81
N THR A 168 1.78 13.66 -8.74
CA THR A 168 1.47 13.72 -10.16
C THR A 168 1.16 12.35 -10.77
N ARG A 169 1.50 11.26 -10.09
CA ARG A 169 1.16 9.88 -10.50
C ARG A 169 -0.24 9.46 -10.09
N LEU A 170 -0.85 10.13 -9.14
CA LEU A 170 -2.23 9.81 -8.78
C LEU A 170 -3.18 10.18 -9.93
N LYS A 171 -4.09 9.26 -10.24
CA LYS A 171 -5.18 9.50 -11.20
C LYS A 171 -6.18 10.51 -10.62
N PRO A 172 -7.04 11.15 -11.43
CA PRO A 172 -8.17 11.90 -10.91
C PRO A 172 -9.00 11.07 -9.92
N GLY A 173 -9.21 11.58 -8.71
CA GLY A 173 -9.84 10.81 -7.62
C GLY A 173 -8.92 9.81 -6.91
N GLY A 174 -7.65 9.73 -7.29
CA GLY A 174 -6.64 8.91 -6.61
C GLY A 174 -6.36 9.38 -5.18
N ARG A 175 -6.04 8.45 -4.31
CA ARG A 175 -5.97 8.60 -2.86
C ARG A 175 -4.58 8.32 -2.33
#